data_32426e2e3e165a13d204993bc75bcc31
#
_entry.id   32426e2e3e165a13d204993bc75bcc31
#
_cell.length_a   1.000
_cell.length_b   1.000
_cell.length_c   1.000
_cell.angle_alpha   90.00
_cell.angle_beta   90.00
_cell.angle_gamma   90.00
#
_symmetry.space_group_name_H-M   'P 1'
#
loop_
_entity.id
_entity.type
_entity.pdbx_description
1 polymer ?
#
loop_
_entity_poly.entity_id
_entity_poly.type
_entity_poly.pdbx_seq_one_letter_code
_entity_poly.pdbx_strand_id
1 'polypeptide(L)'
;MFDLGILRTIIAACVLCTVTTGPGVAADFTVVDTGQGGCYDNAGYEIECPSSGEAYYGQDAQQQGNAPAYKDNGDGTVSDLNTGLMWVQSPELVIKSTWGEAVIGAAACRVGGYSDWRLPTIKELYSLIDFDGWTGMDAASSEPYIDTAYFDFAYGQTLHGERFIDAQYCSTTEYVSTTMNGDHTVFGVNFADGRIKGYPTTLPDGSQKYFYVRYVRGNQDYGVNEFVDNGDGTITDRSTGLMWSSEDSGVGMVWEDALAMVEEMNIEAYLGYSDWRLPNAKELQSIVDYTRSPDTTGSAAIDPFFSSTLIANEGGQLDYPFYWCSTTHLEGVDLRQGEKAAYVTFGRALGWMEMPPGSGNRQLLDVHGAGSQRSDRKVGDPDDYPYGHGPQGDVVRIFNFVRVVRDDPCRGSSASGAECDGGDSVRPTVRRPSARRRPS
;
A
#
# COMPACT_ATOMS: atom_id res chain seq x y z
N MET A 1 54.04 63.76 -24.68
CA MET A 1 53.02 64.36 -23.81
C MET A 1 52.18 63.16 -23.40
N PHE A 2 52.39 62.69 -22.19
CA PHE A 2 51.82 61.45 -21.66
C PHE A 2 50.56 61.77 -20.89
N ASP A 3 49.48 61.01 -21.17
CA ASP A 3 48.29 61.09 -20.37
C ASP A 3 48.07 59.73 -19.65
N LEU A 4 47.97 59.78 -18.35
CA LEU A 4 47.81 58.61 -17.48
C LEU A 4 46.32 58.27 -17.32
N GLY A 5 45.89 57.15 -17.86
CA GLY A 5 44.55 56.60 -17.65
C GLY A 5 44.49 55.86 -16.31
N ILE A 6 43.58 56.26 -15.44
CA ILE A 6 43.30 55.71 -14.11
C ILE A 6 42.53 54.41 -14.23
N LEU A 7 43.14 53.31 -13.80
CA LEU A 7 42.52 51.97 -13.68
C LEU A 7 41.64 51.94 -12.43
N ARG A 8 40.32 51.92 -12.60
CA ARG A 8 39.36 51.72 -11.50
C ARG A 8 39.11 50.22 -11.30
N THR A 9 39.64 49.68 -10.23
CA THR A 9 39.34 48.34 -9.76
C THR A 9 37.95 48.31 -9.13
N ILE A 10 37.01 47.55 -9.77
CA ILE A 10 35.69 47.27 -9.18
C ILE A 10 35.84 46.00 -8.34
N ILE A 11 35.77 46.15 -7.03
CA ILE A 11 35.68 45.03 -6.08
C ILE A 11 34.20 44.61 -6.06
N ALA A 12 33.90 43.47 -6.67
CA ALA A 12 32.59 42.85 -6.52
C ALA A 12 32.55 42.13 -5.16
N ALA A 13 31.76 42.66 -4.23
CA ALA A 13 31.45 41.96 -3.00
C ALA A 13 30.45 40.84 -3.26
N CYS A 14 30.93 39.58 -3.30
CA CYS A 14 30.07 38.41 -3.22
C CYS A 14 29.43 38.35 -1.82
N VAL A 15 28.16 38.69 -1.73
CA VAL A 15 27.35 38.39 -0.56
C VAL A 15 27.04 36.90 -0.61
N LEU A 16 27.77 36.12 0.19
CA LEU A 16 27.39 34.72 0.46
C LEU A 16 26.07 34.76 1.24
N CYS A 17 24.96 34.51 0.57
CA CYS A 17 23.68 34.21 1.22
C CYS A 17 23.79 32.79 1.79
N THR A 18 24.14 32.62 3.05
CA THR A 18 24.01 31.37 3.77
C THR A 18 22.52 31.14 3.99
N VAL A 19 21.93 30.34 3.17
CA VAL A 19 20.60 29.75 3.45
C VAL A 19 20.79 28.80 4.63
N THR A 20 20.48 29.26 5.83
CA THR A 20 20.28 28.39 6.98
C THR A 20 18.98 27.62 6.69
N THR A 21 19.10 26.38 6.21
CA THR A 21 17.99 25.44 6.27
C THR A 21 17.74 25.20 7.76
N GLY A 22 16.69 25.80 8.29
CA GLY A 22 16.13 25.36 9.56
C GLY A 22 15.76 23.87 9.45
N PRO A 23 15.60 23.14 10.57
CA PRO A 23 15.08 21.79 10.52
C PRO A 23 13.79 21.83 9.71
N GLY A 24 13.78 21.13 8.57
CA GLY A 24 12.57 21.00 7.76
C GLY A 24 11.48 20.44 8.67
N VAL A 25 10.32 21.08 8.65
CA VAL A 25 9.14 20.45 9.25
C VAL A 25 8.93 19.15 8.46
N ALA A 26 8.95 18.01 9.15
CA ALA A 26 8.70 16.72 8.51
C ALA A 26 7.40 16.82 7.69
N ALA A 27 7.39 16.27 6.50
CA ALA A 27 6.18 16.14 5.72
C ALA A 27 5.20 15.29 6.57
N ASP A 28 4.09 15.87 6.97
CA ASP A 28 3.12 15.20 7.83
C ASP A 28 1.98 14.68 6.95
N PHE A 29 1.81 13.34 6.89
CA PHE A 29 0.64 12.76 6.27
C PHE A 29 -0.01 11.72 7.19
N THR A 30 -1.33 11.76 7.26
CA THR A 30 -2.10 10.83 8.07
C THR A 30 -2.43 9.58 7.26
N VAL A 31 -2.00 8.41 7.74
CA VAL A 31 -2.54 7.14 7.21
C VAL A 31 -3.99 7.03 7.65
N VAL A 32 -4.90 7.03 6.67
CA VAL A 32 -6.34 6.93 6.91
C VAL A 32 -6.67 5.47 7.22
N ASP A 33 -7.57 5.25 8.17
CA ASP A 33 -8.09 3.93 8.51
C ASP A 33 -8.71 3.22 7.29
N THR A 34 -8.75 1.89 7.33
CA THR A 34 -9.29 1.06 6.24
C THR A 34 -10.81 1.11 6.14
N GLY A 35 -11.49 1.51 7.20
CA GLY A 35 -12.96 1.49 7.32
C GLY A 35 -13.52 0.14 7.76
N GLN A 36 -12.70 -0.93 7.85
CA GLN A 36 -13.20 -2.27 8.17
C GLN A 36 -13.79 -2.36 9.58
N GLY A 37 -15.09 -2.66 9.68
CA GLY A 37 -15.82 -2.73 10.95
C GLY A 37 -16.04 -4.14 11.50
N GLY A 38 -15.86 -5.20 10.69
CA GLY A 38 -16.12 -6.59 11.06
C GLY A 38 -14.87 -7.41 11.36
N CYS A 39 -15.01 -8.41 12.26
CA CYS A 39 -14.01 -9.45 12.50
C CYS A 39 -14.43 -10.77 11.88
N TYR A 40 -13.47 -11.55 11.36
CA TYR A 40 -13.75 -12.76 10.59
C TYR A 40 -12.81 -13.91 10.99
N ASP A 41 -13.36 -15.13 11.03
CA ASP A 41 -12.56 -16.33 11.25
C ASP A 41 -11.84 -16.80 9.96
N ASN A 42 -11.09 -17.89 10.06
CA ASN A 42 -10.38 -18.50 8.92
C ASN A 42 -11.32 -19.15 7.90
N ALA A 43 -12.54 -19.50 8.28
CA ALA A 43 -13.57 -20.06 7.39
C ALA A 43 -14.35 -18.95 6.65
N GLY A 44 -14.09 -17.70 6.99
CA GLY A 44 -14.68 -16.51 6.36
C GLY A 44 -15.97 -16.04 6.98
N TYR A 45 -16.41 -16.63 8.09
CA TYR A 45 -17.60 -16.16 8.79
C TYR A 45 -17.28 -14.90 9.60
N GLU A 46 -18.20 -13.95 9.58
CA GLU A 46 -18.15 -12.83 10.51
C GLU A 46 -18.40 -13.34 11.94
N ILE A 47 -17.56 -12.87 12.85
CA ILE A 47 -17.60 -13.26 14.29
C ILE A 47 -17.67 -12.02 15.16
N GLU A 48 -18.11 -12.17 16.40
CA GLU A 48 -17.89 -11.15 17.42
C GLU A 48 -16.38 -10.92 17.57
N CYS A 49 -15.94 -9.67 17.60
CA CYS A 49 -14.51 -9.37 17.69
C CYS A 49 -13.92 -9.96 18.99
N PRO A 50 -12.90 -10.82 18.88
CA PRO A 50 -12.38 -11.56 20.03
C PRO A 50 -11.64 -10.66 21.01
N SER A 51 -11.56 -11.09 22.26
CA SER A 51 -10.74 -10.43 23.29
C SER A 51 -9.30 -10.93 23.23
N SER A 52 -8.37 -10.18 23.85
CA SER A 52 -6.98 -10.62 24.01
C SER A 52 -6.90 -12.02 24.64
N GLY A 53 -6.06 -12.88 24.08
CA GLY A 53 -5.92 -14.30 24.45
C GLY A 53 -6.86 -15.25 23.69
N GLU A 54 -7.79 -14.73 22.91
CA GLU A 54 -8.67 -15.53 22.06
C GLU A 54 -8.12 -15.63 20.62
N ALA A 55 -8.50 -16.68 19.91
CA ALA A 55 -8.13 -16.83 18.50
C ALA A 55 -8.65 -15.65 17.66
N TYR A 56 -7.88 -15.24 16.67
CA TYR A 56 -8.19 -14.11 15.76
C TYR A 56 -8.19 -12.72 16.42
N TYR A 57 -7.69 -12.55 17.63
CA TYR A 57 -7.52 -11.22 18.24
C TYR A 57 -6.48 -10.39 17.47
N GLY A 58 -6.70 -9.09 17.39
CA GLY A 58 -5.78 -8.13 16.73
C GLY A 58 -6.07 -7.87 15.26
N GLN A 59 -7.29 -8.18 14.80
CA GLN A 59 -7.78 -7.84 13.46
C GLN A 59 -7.94 -6.32 13.29
N ASP A 60 -8.01 -5.88 12.06
CA ASP A 60 -8.13 -4.48 11.64
C ASP A 60 -9.28 -3.76 12.35
N ALA A 61 -10.47 -4.34 12.38
CA ALA A 61 -11.66 -3.80 13.06
C ALA A 61 -11.48 -3.53 14.57
N GLN A 62 -10.43 -4.08 15.20
CA GLN A 62 -10.12 -3.89 16.61
C GLN A 62 -9.06 -2.80 16.84
N GLN A 63 -8.49 -2.27 15.77
CA GLN A 63 -7.47 -1.23 15.81
C GLN A 63 -8.14 0.14 15.66
N GLN A 64 -7.64 1.12 16.40
CA GLN A 64 -8.12 2.49 16.28
C GLN A 64 -7.20 3.23 15.30
N GLY A 65 -7.77 3.61 14.16
CA GLY A 65 -7.09 4.41 13.13
C GLY A 65 -7.70 5.81 13.01
N ASN A 66 -7.23 6.54 11.99
CA ASN A 66 -7.79 7.83 11.61
C ASN A 66 -8.98 7.58 10.69
N ALA A 67 -10.18 7.48 11.23
CA ALA A 67 -11.40 7.20 10.46
C ALA A 67 -11.54 8.13 9.26
N PRO A 68 -11.95 7.64 8.06
CA PRO A 68 -12.16 8.48 6.88
C PRO A 68 -13.07 9.67 7.20
N ALA A 69 -12.71 10.86 6.74
CA ALA A 69 -13.46 12.08 7.02
C ALA A 69 -13.52 12.96 5.77
N TYR A 70 -14.67 12.94 5.10
CA TYR A 70 -14.88 13.67 3.85
C TYR A 70 -15.88 14.81 3.99
N LYS A 71 -15.75 15.80 3.11
CA LYS A 71 -16.68 16.90 2.98
C LYS A 71 -17.00 17.13 1.49
N ASP A 72 -18.23 16.96 1.11
CA ASP A 72 -18.73 17.45 -0.16
C ASP A 72 -18.76 18.98 -0.16
N ASN A 73 -18.08 19.61 -1.11
CA ASN A 73 -18.00 21.06 -1.22
C ASN A 73 -19.16 21.64 -2.05
N GLY A 74 -19.99 20.81 -2.70
CA GLY A 74 -21.13 21.21 -3.51
C GLY A 74 -20.77 21.81 -4.87
N ASP A 75 -19.52 21.72 -5.29
CA ASP A 75 -18.98 22.25 -6.55
C ASP A 75 -18.35 21.16 -7.44
N GLY A 76 -18.63 19.88 -7.13
CA GLY A 76 -18.06 18.71 -7.78
C GLY A 76 -16.71 18.28 -7.21
N THR A 77 -16.33 18.83 -6.05
CA THR A 77 -15.13 18.44 -5.32
C THR A 77 -15.45 17.87 -3.95
N VAL A 78 -14.59 16.96 -3.45
CA VAL A 78 -14.64 16.41 -2.10
C VAL A 78 -13.32 16.69 -1.41
N SER A 79 -13.39 17.34 -0.24
CA SER A 79 -12.20 17.52 0.62
C SER A 79 -12.05 16.33 1.55
N ASP A 80 -10.84 15.75 1.57
CA ASP A 80 -10.43 14.79 2.57
C ASP A 80 -9.80 15.54 3.75
N LEU A 81 -10.48 15.49 4.90
CA LEU A 81 -10.13 16.28 6.07
C LEU A 81 -8.94 15.72 6.85
N ASN A 82 -8.57 14.46 6.61
CA ASN A 82 -7.43 13.82 7.26
C ASN A 82 -6.13 14.03 6.47
N THR A 83 -6.21 13.96 5.15
CA THR A 83 -5.02 13.96 4.29
C THR A 83 -4.65 15.34 3.76
N GLY A 84 -5.58 16.29 3.82
CA GLY A 84 -5.43 17.60 3.17
C GLY A 84 -5.49 17.53 1.64
N LEU A 85 -5.94 16.39 1.10
CA LEU A 85 -6.21 16.21 -0.33
C LEU A 85 -7.62 16.68 -0.67
N MET A 86 -7.78 17.10 -1.91
CA MET A 86 -9.10 17.39 -2.49
C MET A 86 -9.24 16.61 -3.79
N TRP A 87 -10.38 15.98 -3.97
CA TRP A 87 -10.66 15.06 -5.06
C TRP A 87 -11.76 15.56 -5.96
N VAL A 88 -11.68 15.19 -7.25
CA VAL A 88 -12.84 15.27 -8.12
C VAL A 88 -13.87 14.25 -7.65
N GLN A 89 -15.10 14.69 -7.37
CA GLN A 89 -16.19 13.87 -6.88
C GLN A 89 -16.64 12.82 -7.91
N SER A 90 -16.88 13.29 -9.14
CA SER A 90 -17.36 12.46 -10.23
C SER A 90 -16.31 12.40 -11.34
N PRO A 91 -15.53 11.32 -11.43
CA PRO A 91 -14.71 11.08 -12.61
C PRO A 91 -15.65 10.86 -13.82
N GLU A 92 -15.09 10.99 -15.05
CA GLU A 92 -15.88 10.61 -16.23
C GLU A 92 -16.17 9.10 -16.20
N LEU A 93 -17.39 8.73 -15.86
CA LEU A 93 -17.80 7.33 -15.67
C LEU A 93 -18.21 6.63 -16.97
N VAL A 94 -18.38 7.38 -18.06
CA VAL A 94 -18.79 6.83 -19.35
C VAL A 94 -17.60 6.60 -20.27
N ILE A 95 -16.58 7.45 -20.18
CA ILE A 95 -15.38 7.41 -21.03
C ILE A 95 -14.16 7.18 -20.16
N LYS A 96 -13.55 6.01 -20.31
CA LYS A 96 -12.22 5.74 -19.76
C LYS A 96 -11.15 6.38 -20.64
N SER A 97 -10.01 6.70 -20.06
CA SER A 97 -8.86 7.29 -20.75
C SER A 97 -7.69 6.31 -20.78
N THR A 98 -6.85 6.41 -21.78
CA THR A 98 -5.50 5.82 -21.72
C THR A 98 -4.70 6.52 -20.62
N TRP A 99 -3.64 5.88 -20.12
CA TRP A 99 -2.80 6.49 -19.10
C TRP A 99 -2.19 7.82 -19.54
N GLY A 100 -1.70 7.89 -20.81
CA GLY A 100 -1.15 9.13 -21.36
C GLY A 100 -2.18 10.26 -21.42
N GLU A 101 -3.42 9.97 -21.82
CA GLU A 101 -4.53 10.94 -21.82
C GLU A 101 -4.88 11.38 -20.39
N ALA A 102 -4.86 10.45 -19.41
CA ALA A 102 -5.12 10.77 -18.00
C ALA A 102 -4.08 11.75 -17.44
N VAL A 103 -2.79 11.53 -17.75
CA VAL A 103 -1.70 12.41 -17.31
C VAL A 103 -1.86 13.82 -17.85
N ILE A 104 -2.07 13.97 -19.17
CA ILE A 104 -2.19 15.30 -19.80
C ILE A 104 -3.55 15.96 -19.53
N GLY A 105 -4.61 15.18 -19.33
CA GLY A 105 -5.97 15.64 -19.09
C GLY A 105 -6.12 16.47 -17.80
N ALA A 106 -5.28 16.23 -16.81
CA ALA A 106 -5.25 16.96 -15.55
C ALA A 106 -5.11 18.48 -15.78
N ALA A 107 -4.26 18.89 -16.74
CA ALA A 107 -4.05 20.30 -17.07
C ALA A 107 -5.31 21.00 -17.64
N ALA A 108 -6.25 20.24 -18.17
CA ALA A 108 -7.53 20.74 -18.70
C ALA A 108 -8.66 20.71 -17.67
N CYS A 109 -8.51 19.98 -16.56
CA CYS A 109 -9.52 19.86 -15.52
C CYS A 109 -9.77 21.23 -14.84
N ARG A 110 -11.06 21.57 -14.65
CA ARG A 110 -11.50 22.85 -14.03
C ARG A 110 -12.61 22.65 -13.00
N VAL A 111 -12.78 21.43 -12.53
CA VAL A 111 -13.77 21.12 -11.50
C VAL A 111 -13.56 22.02 -10.28
N GLY A 112 -14.63 22.51 -9.68
CA GLY A 112 -14.59 23.46 -8.57
C GLY A 112 -13.93 24.81 -8.89
N GLY A 113 -13.63 25.09 -10.17
CA GLY A 113 -12.93 26.31 -10.59
C GLY A 113 -11.42 26.28 -10.39
N TYR A 114 -10.84 25.17 -9.96
CA TYR A 114 -9.40 25.01 -9.75
C TYR A 114 -8.68 24.62 -11.04
N SER A 115 -7.36 24.90 -11.10
CA SER A 115 -6.52 24.64 -12.28
C SER A 115 -5.23 23.88 -11.97
N ASP A 116 -5.06 23.45 -10.72
CA ASP A 116 -3.89 22.73 -10.19
C ASP A 116 -4.18 21.23 -9.94
N TRP A 117 -5.13 20.68 -10.68
CA TRP A 117 -5.43 19.25 -10.69
C TRP A 117 -4.26 18.44 -11.25
N ARG A 118 -4.05 17.26 -10.69
CA ARG A 118 -3.08 16.27 -11.13
C ARG A 118 -3.63 14.85 -11.02
N LEU A 119 -3.02 13.93 -11.73
CA LEU A 119 -3.25 12.50 -11.51
C LEU A 119 -2.62 12.11 -10.17
N PRO A 120 -3.29 11.34 -9.30
CA PRO A 120 -2.74 10.95 -7.99
C PRO A 120 -1.54 10.01 -8.11
N THR A 121 -0.70 9.98 -7.10
CA THR A 121 0.20 8.86 -6.83
C THR A 121 -0.62 7.65 -6.38
N ILE A 122 0.00 6.46 -6.37
CA ILE A 122 -0.70 5.25 -5.90
C ILE A 122 -1.03 5.34 -4.40
N LYS A 123 -0.16 5.93 -3.57
CA LYS A 123 -0.43 6.10 -2.13
C LYS A 123 -1.61 7.04 -1.89
N GLU A 124 -1.68 8.15 -2.63
CA GLU A 124 -2.83 9.05 -2.56
C GLU A 124 -4.12 8.35 -2.99
N LEU A 125 -4.09 7.66 -4.13
CA LEU A 125 -5.28 6.98 -4.64
C LEU A 125 -5.76 5.87 -3.69
N TYR A 126 -4.82 5.16 -3.06
CA TYR A 126 -5.12 4.10 -2.11
C TYR A 126 -5.69 4.61 -0.78
N SER A 127 -5.48 5.89 -0.43
CA SER A 127 -6.10 6.48 0.77
C SER A 127 -7.63 6.43 0.74
N LEU A 128 -8.20 6.40 -0.47
CA LEU A 128 -9.67 6.34 -0.68
C LEU A 128 -10.27 4.94 -0.54
N ILE A 129 -9.44 3.87 -0.46
CA ILE A 129 -9.99 2.52 -0.38
C ILE A 129 -10.72 2.31 0.95
N ASP A 130 -11.85 1.62 0.88
CA ASP A 130 -12.71 1.28 2.01
C ASP A 130 -12.89 -0.24 2.05
N PHE A 131 -12.40 -0.88 3.12
CA PHE A 131 -12.44 -2.34 3.27
C PHE A 131 -13.74 -2.87 3.89
N ASP A 132 -14.75 -2.01 4.08
CA ASP A 132 -16.13 -2.47 4.25
C ASP A 132 -16.79 -2.85 2.91
N GLY A 133 -16.14 -2.53 1.78
CA GLY A 133 -16.51 -3.04 0.46
C GLY A 133 -16.37 -4.56 0.35
N TRP A 134 -17.15 -5.17 -0.55
CA TRP A 134 -17.00 -6.59 -0.90
C TRP A 134 -17.29 -6.86 -2.38
N THR A 135 -16.64 -7.89 -2.93
CA THR A 135 -16.83 -8.32 -4.31
C THR A 135 -17.74 -9.55 -4.36
N GLY A 136 -18.95 -9.39 -4.89
CA GLY A 136 -19.88 -10.47 -5.17
C GLY A 136 -19.68 -11.11 -6.56
N MET A 137 -20.75 -11.70 -7.11
CA MET A 137 -20.73 -12.30 -8.47
C MET A 137 -20.95 -11.28 -9.58
N ASP A 138 -21.62 -10.17 -9.27
CA ASP A 138 -21.95 -9.07 -10.18
C ASP A 138 -22.04 -7.74 -9.43
N ALA A 139 -22.27 -6.67 -10.17
CA ALA A 139 -22.39 -5.34 -9.59
C ALA A 139 -23.55 -5.18 -8.59
N ALA A 140 -24.63 -5.95 -8.75
CA ALA A 140 -25.81 -5.86 -7.88
C ALA A 140 -25.61 -6.57 -6.53
N SER A 141 -24.67 -7.53 -6.48
CA SER A 141 -24.31 -8.30 -5.29
C SER A 141 -22.96 -7.87 -4.70
N SER A 142 -22.47 -6.70 -5.06
CA SER A 142 -21.19 -6.16 -4.61
C SER A 142 -21.37 -4.77 -3.98
N GLU A 143 -20.48 -4.43 -3.05
CA GLU A 143 -20.32 -3.07 -2.54
C GLU A 143 -18.93 -2.58 -2.94
N PRO A 144 -18.79 -1.39 -3.57
CA PRO A 144 -17.49 -0.92 -3.99
C PRO A 144 -16.61 -0.55 -2.79
N TYR A 145 -15.31 -0.73 -2.95
CA TYR A 145 -14.28 -0.38 -1.96
C TYR A 145 -13.96 1.12 -1.95
N ILE A 146 -14.99 1.96 -1.96
CA ILE A 146 -14.90 3.43 -1.85
C ILE A 146 -16.21 3.97 -1.29
N ASP A 147 -16.15 5.00 -0.46
CA ASP A 147 -17.33 5.63 0.12
C ASP A 147 -18.18 6.33 -0.95
N THR A 148 -19.23 5.66 -1.38
CA THR A 148 -20.17 6.16 -2.41
C THR A 148 -21.11 7.25 -1.93
N ALA A 149 -21.13 7.58 -0.64
CA ALA A 149 -21.82 8.75 -0.14
C ALA A 149 -21.14 10.07 -0.58
N TYR A 150 -19.84 10.00 -0.86
CA TYR A 150 -19.05 11.15 -1.27
C TYR A 150 -18.51 11.05 -2.69
N PHE A 151 -18.23 9.84 -3.19
CA PHE A 151 -17.55 9.62 -4.45
C PHE A 151 -18.42 8.86 -5.44
N ASP A 152 -18.67 9.42 -6.60
CA ASP A 152 -19.33 8.69 -7.67
C ASP A 152 -18.44 7.55 -8.16
N PHE A 153 -19.06 6.38 -8.35
CA PHE A 153 -18.40 5.16 -8.77
C PHE A 153 -19.21 4.43 -9.85
N ALA A 154 -18.52 3.73 -10.74
CA ALA A 154 -19.11 2.80 -11.69
C ALA A 154 -18.27 1.53 -11.81
N TYR A 155 -18.94 0.39 -11.87
CA TYR A 155 -18.33 -0.87 -12.26
C TYR A 155 -17.91 -0.89 -13.72
N GLY A 156 -17.21 -1.93 -14.15
CA GLY A 156 -16.79 -2.12 -15.54
C GLY A 156 -17.97 -2.15 -16.50
N GLN A 157 -17.74 -1.71 -17.73
CA GLN A 157 -18.74 -1.52 -18.77
C GLN A 157 -19.08 -2.84 -19.47
N THR A 158 -19.89 -3.70 -18.82
CA THR A 158 -20.20 -5.05 -19.31
C THR A 158 -20.88 -5.06 -20.70
N LEU A 159 -21.60 -4.00 -21.08
CA LEU A 159 -22.16 -3.82 -22.41
C LEU A 159 -21.07 -3.64 -23.48
N HIS A 160 -19.87 -3.27 -23.11
CA HIS A 160 -18.70 -3.14 -23.98
C HIS A 160 -17.73 -4.33 -23.85
N GLY A 161 -18.16 -5.42 -23.21
CA GLY A 161 -17.39 -6.65 -23.09
C GLY A 161 -16.40 -6.68 -21.94
N GLU A 162 -16.43 -5.70 -21.03
CA GLU A 162 -15.65 -5.69 -19.81
C GLU A 162 -16.30 -6.61 -18.74
N ARG A 163 -15.49 -7.09 -17.81
CA ARG A 163 -16.03 -7.71 -16.58
C ARG A 163 -16.55 -6.59 -15.66
N PHE A 164 -17.53 -6.86 -14.82
CA PHE A 164 -18.01 -5.85 -13.87
C PHE A 164 -16.90 -5.34 -12.94
N ILE A 165 -15.91 -6.18 -12.59
CA ILE A 165 -14.75 -5.77 -11.81
C ILE A 165 -13.68 -4.98 -12.59
N ASP A 166 -13.87 -4.70 -13.87
CA ASP A 166 -12.90 -3.89 -14.65
C ASP A 166 -13.11 -2.40 -14.40
N ALA A 167 -12.95 -1.97 -13.14
CA ALA A 167 -13.10 -0.61 -12.65
C ALA A 167 -11.77 -0.05 -12.10
N GLN A 168 -10.70 -0.20 -12.89
CA GLN A 168 -9.36 0.22 -12.50
C GLN A 168 -9.20 1.74 -12.65
N TYR A 169 -8.71 2.39 -11.61
CA TYR A 169 -8.28 3.78 -11.60
C TYR A 169 -6.75 3.83 -11.67
N CYS A 170 -6.19 4.58 -12.60
CA CYS A 170 -4.74 4.70 -12.73
C CYS A 170 -4.15 5.81 -11.86
N SER A 171 -2.87 5.67 -11.55
CA SER A 171 -2.05 6.66 -10.85
C SER A 171 -0.87 7.13 -11.72
N THR A 172 -0.10 8.10 -11.23
CA THR A 172 1.19 8.50 -11.83
C THR A 172 2.31 7.54 -11.50
N THR A 173 2.12 6.59 -10.58
CA THR A 173 3.17 5.69 -10.12
C THR A 173 3.40 4.59 -11.14
N GLU A 174 4.54 4.67 -11.82
CA GLU A 174 5.00 3.65 -12.75
C GLU A 174 5.73 2.53 -11.99
N TYR A 175 5.63 1.30 -12.48
CA TYR A 175 6.49 0.23 -11.99
C TYR A 175 7.90 0.41 -12.54
N VAL A 176 8.90 0.43 -11.66
CA VAL A 176 10.31 0.66 -12.05
C VAL A 176 10.93 -0.47 -12.85
N SER A 177 10.22 -1.59 -12.97
CA SER A 177 10.54 -2.70 -13.87
C SER A 177 9.43 -2.86 -14.91
N THR A 178 9.22 -4.07 -15.40
CA THR A 178 8.15 -4.43 -16.34
C THR A 178 7.36 -5.62 -15.81
N THR A 179 6.12 -5.76 -16.24
CA THR A 179 5.33 -6.97 -15.98
C THR A 179 5.16 -7.78 -17.27
N MET A 180 4.70 -9.02 -17.16
CA MET A 180 4.25 -9.87 -18.29
C MET A 180 5.24 -9.94 -19.46
N ASN A 181 6.57 -10.07 -19.18
CA ASN A 181 7.65 -10.12 -20.18
C ASN A 181 7.97 -8.82 -20.93
N GLY A 182 7.83 -7.68 -20.28
CA GLY A 182 8.36 -6.42 -20.81
C GLY A 182 7.32 -5.33 -21.00
N ASP A 183 6.11 -5.51 -20.48
CA ASP A 183 5.07 -4.49 -20.57
C ASP A 183 5.38 -3.31 -19.64
N HIS A 184 5.29 -2.10 -20.20
CA HIS A 184 5.27 -0.86 -19.43
C HIS A 184 4.02 -0.83 -18.55
N THR A 185 4.21 -0.65 -17.25
CA THR A 185 3.20 -0.90 -16.23
C THR A 185 3.05 0.29 -15.29
N VAL A 186 1.81 0.64 -14.97
CA VAL A 186 1.45 1.67 -14.00
C VAL A 186 0.63 1.05 -12.88
N PHE A 187 0.86 1.50 -11.65
CA PHE A 187 0.03 1.07 -10.54
C PHE A 187 -1.32 1.76 -10.56
N GLY A 188 -2.34 1.02 -10.16
CA GLY A 188 -3.69 1.52 -10.03
C GLY A 188 -4.45 0.83 -8.93
N VAL A 189 -5.52 1.48 -8.46
CA VAL A 189 -6.48 0.92 -7.51
C VAL A 189 -7.71 0.46 -8.28
N ASN A 190 -8.18 -0.72 -7.96
CA ASN A 190 -9.46 -1.21 -8.45
C ASN A 190 -10.48 -1.18 -7.29
N PHE A 191 -11.35 -0.20 -7.29
CA PHE A 191 -12.37 -0.04 -6.27
C PHE A 191 -13.54 -1.03 -6.40
N ALA A 192 -13.59 -1.86 -7.45
CA ALA A 192 -14.57 -2.95 -7.55
C ALA A 192 -14.08 -4.24 -6.87
N ASP A 193 -12.76 -4.43 -6.73
CA ASP A 193 -12.18 -5.65 -6.14
C ASP A 193 -11.18 -5.36 -5.00
N GLY A 194 -11.07 -4.11 -4.55
CA GLY A 194 -10.29 -3.74 -3.36
C GLY A 194 -8.79 -3.99 -3.44
N ARG A 195 -8.16 -3.79 -4.62
CA ARG A 195 -6.75 -4.19 -4.83
C ARG A 195 -5.91 -3.11 -5.50
N ILE A 196 -4.61 -3.12 -5.19
CA ILE A 196 -3.57 -2.46 -5.99
C ILE A 196 -2.94 -3.50 -6.90
N LYS A 197 -2.81 -3.15 -8.18
CA LYS A 197 -2.10 -3.95 -9.18
C LYS A 197 -1.28 -3.05 -10.09
N GLY A 198 -0.17 -3.57 -10.60
CA GLY A 198 0.44 -3.05 -11.80
C GLY A 198 -0.41 -3.45 -13.01
N TYR A 199 -0.75 -2.48 -13.82
CA TYR A 199 -1.51 -2.68 -15.05
C TYR A 199 -0.65 -2.30 -16.24
N PRO A 200 -0.48 -3.19 -17.24
CA PRO A 200 0.13 -2.82 -18.50
C PRO A 200 -0.64 -1.65 -19.13
N THR A 201 0.08 -0.69 -19.71
CA THR A 201 -0.54 0.41 -20.45
C THR A 201 -1.00 0.00 -21.85
N THR A 202 -0.51 -1.16 -22.31
CA THR A 202 -0.85 -1.76 -23.61
C THR A 202 -1.34 -3.20 -23.38
N LEU A 203 -2.40 -3.60 -24.08
CA LEU A 203 -2.94 -4.95 -24.03
C LEU A 203 -2.13 -5.90 -24.94
N PRO A 204 -2.26 -7.24 -24.79
CA PRO A 204 -1.50 -8.22 -25.58
C PRO A 204 -1.74 -8.12 -27.09
N ASP A 205 -2.84 -7.54 -27.54
CA ASP A 205 -3.15 -7.29 -28.96
C ASP A 205 -2.54 -6.00 -29.51
N GLY A 206 -1.78 -5.25 -28.68
CA GLY A 206 -1.17 -3.98 -29.00
C GLY A 206 -2.09 -2.76 -28.85
N SER A 207 -3.34 -2.94 -28.46
CA SER A 207 -4.24 -1.83 -28.17
C SER A 207 -3.91 -1.19 -26.81
N GLN A 208 -4.29 0.07 -26.63
CA GLN A 208 -4.11 0.76 -25.37
C GLN A 208 -5.10 0.26 -24.32
N LYS A 209 -4.64 0.14 -23.07
CA LYS A 209 -5.53 -0.10 -21.93
C LYS A 209 -6.17 1.22 -21.50
N TYR A 210 -7.45 1.14 -21.13
CA TYR A 210 -8.24 2.27 -20.65
C TYR A 210 -8.53 2.15 -19.16
N PHE A 211 -8.56 3.29 -18.46
CA PHE A 211 -8.74 3.42 -17.02
C PHE A 211 -9.80 4.45 -16.70
N TYR A 212 -10.47 4.29 -15.57
CA TYR A 212 -11.12 5.42 -14.91
C TYR A 212 -10.06 6.38 -14.34
N VAL A 213 -10.41 7.66 -14.28
CA VAL A 213 -9.49 8.72 -13.83
C VAL A 213 -10.16 9.54 -12.74
N ARG A 214 -9.50 9.69 -11.61
CA ARG A 214 -9.91 10.61 -10.53
C ARG A 214 -8.74 11.55 -10.24
N TYR A 215 -8.92 12.81 -10.51
CA TYR A 215 -7.89 13.81 -10.24
C TYR A 215 -7.91 14.25 -8.77
N VAL A 216 -6.73 14.67 -8.31
CA VAL A 216 -6.46 15.13 -6.96
C VAL A 216 -5.73 16.47 -7.00
N ARG A 217 -5.85 17.24 -5.94
CA ARG A 217 -5.05 18.44 -5.66
C ARG A 217 -4.83 18.55 -4.15
N GLY A 218 -4.04 19.52 -3.70
CA GLY A 218 -3.72 19.77 -2.28
C GLY A 218 -2.40 19.16 -1.85
N ASN A 219 -2.33 18.60 -0.66
CA ASN A 219 -1.11 18.11 -0.03
C ASN A 219 -0.26 17.25 -0.98
N GLN A 220 0.90 17.77 -1.43
CA GLN A 220 1.82 17.06 -2.33
C GLN A 220 2.82 16.18 -1.58
N ASP A 221 2.89 16.32 -0.27
CA ASP A 221 3.81 15.54 0.57
C ASP A 221 3.14 14.25 1.08
N TYR A 222 1.83 14.02 0.75
CA TYR A 222 1.15 12.79 1.11
C TYR A 222 1.84 11.58 0.48
N GLY A 223 2.18 10.60 1.33
CA GLY A 223 2.90 9.39 0.91
C GLY A 223 4.42 9.52 0.85
N VAL A 224 4.98 10.67 1.23
CA VAL A 224 6.44 10.87 1.38
C VAL A 224 6.85 10.50 2.80
N ASN A 225 7.59 9.40 2.94
CA ASN A 225 8.06 8.91 4.24
C ASN A 225 9.34 9.63 4.69
N GLU A 226 9.53 9.78 6.00
CA GLU A 226 10.76 10.22 6.64
C GLU A 226 11.20 9.19 7.68
N PHE A 227 11.91 8.16 7.24
CA PHE A 227 12.35 7.08 8.11
C PHE A 227 13.59 7.46 8.92
N VAL A 228 13.59 7.03 10.18
CA VAL A 228 14.72 7.14 11.11
C VAL A 228 14.97 5.78 11.72
N ASP A 229 16.18 5.26 11.56
CA ASP A 229 16.64 4.08 12.29
C ASP A 229 16.99 4.51 13.73
N ASN A 230 16.27 3.96 14.71
CA ASN A 230 16.45 4.29 16.13
C ASN A 230 17.65 3.54 16.76
N GLY A 231 18.24 2.58 16.03
CA GLY A 231 19.42 1.83 16.46
C GLY A 231 19.13 0.74 17.50
N ASP A 232 17.86 0.49 17.80
CA ASP A 232 17.39 -0.50 18.78
C ASP A 232 16.57 -1.64 18.13
N GLY A 233 16.54 -1.69 16.80
CA GLY A 233 15.74 -2.62 16.01
C GLY A 233 14.38 -2.05 15.61
N THR A 234 14.13 -0.78 15.88
CA THR A 234 12.92 -0.08 15.43
C THR A 234 13.25 1.03 14.42
N ILE A 235 12.28 1.34 13.57
CA ILE A 235 12.33 2.42 12.58
C ILE A 235 11.10 3.29 12.78
N THR A 236 11.31 4.58 13.02
CA THR A 236 10.22 5.57 13.09
C THR A 236 10.04 6.22 11.73
N ASP A 237 8.82 6.24 11.22
CA ASP A 237 8.43 7.12 10.13
C ASP A 237 7.85 8.42 10.71
N ARG A 238 8.62 9.49 10.66
CA ARG A 238 8.21 10.79 11.20
C ARG A 238 7.05 11.43 10.47
N SER A 239 6.88 11.08 9.19
CA SER A 239 5.78 11.61 8.38
C SER A 239 4.43 11.05 8.83
N THR A 240 4.36 9.77 9.18
CA THR A 240 3.13 9.11 9.61
C THR A 240 2.95 9.04 11.11
N GLY A 241 4.05 9.11 11.88
CA GLY A 241 4.07 8.85 13.32
C GLY A 241 3.88 7.37 13.65
N LEU A 242 4.27 6.49 12.73
CA LEU A 242 4.29 5.05 12.94
C LEU A 242 5.71 4.58 13.24
N MET A 243 5.82 3.61 14.14
CA MET A 243 7.06 2.94 14.47
C MET A 243 6.95 1.47 14.06
N TRP A 244 7.99 0.95 13.40
CA TRP A 244 8.04 -0.37 12.78
C TRP A 244 9.17 -1.21 13.36
N SER A 245 9.03 -2.54 13.36
CA SER A 245 10.20 -3.40 13.47
C SER A 245 11.09 -3.29 12.24
N SER A 246 12.40 -3.18 12.42
CA SER A 246 13.35 -3.17 11.30
C SER A 246 13.41 -4.53 10.60
N GLU A 247 13.30 -5.62 11.36
CA GLU A 247 13.25 -6.99 10.86
C GLU A 247 11.82 -7.49 10.66
N ASP A 248 11.65 -8.43 9.74
CA ASP A 248 10.41 -9.19 9.57
C ASP A 248 10.43 -10.49 10.43
N SER A 249 9.37 -11.30 10.34
CA SER A 249 9.24 -12.56 11.07
C SER A 249 10.30 -13.62 10.74
N GLY A 250 11.06 -13.46 9.64
CA GLY A 250 12.05 -14.41 9.16
C GLY A 250 11.48 -15.74 8.64
N VAL A 251 10.18 -15.95 8.76
CA VAL A 251 9.44 -17.14 8.32
C VAL A 251 8.00 -16.79 8.01
N GLY A 252 7.43 -17.44 6.99
CA GLY A 252 6.02 -17.32 6.63
C GLY A 252 5.12 -18.15 7.56
N MET A 253 3.89 -17.69 7.78
CA MET A 253 2.88 -18.33 8.62
C MET A 253 1.48 -18.06 8.11
N VAL A 254 0.50 -18.87 8.51
CA VAL A 254 -0.92 -18.60 8.25
C VAL A 254 -1.38 -17.37 9.02
N TRP A 255 -2.47 -16.75 8.58
CA TRP A 255 -2.92 -15.47 9.11
C TRP A 255 -3.24 -15.47 10.62
N GLU A 256 -3.88 -16.55 11.12
CA GLU A 256 -4.17 -16.72 12.55
C GLU A 256 -2.89 -16.77 13.39
N ASP A 257 -1.86 -17.51 12.91
CA ASP A 257 -0.57 -17.58 13.59
C ASP A 257 0.16 -16.21 13.54
N ALA A 258 -0.07 -15.40 12.49
CA ALA A 258 0.46 -14.03 12.41
C ALA A 258 -0.13 -13.12 13.49
N LEU A 259 -1.45 -13.17 13.71
CA LEU A 259 -2.11 -12.44 14.79
C LEU A 259 -1.62 -12.91 16.17
N ALA A 260 -1.56 -14.23 16.39
CA ALA A 260 -1.09 -14.81 17.66
C ALA A 260 0.38 -14.47 17.94
N MET A 261 1.25 -14.44 16.93
CA MET A 261 2.65 -14.04 17.08
C MET A 261 2.77 -12.60 17.58
N VAL A 262 1.95 -11.68 17.08
CA VAL A 262 1.96 -10.28 17.55
C VAL A 262 1.55 -10.20 19.04
N GLU A 263 0.58 -11.00 19.45
CA GLU A 263 0.18 -11.06 20.86
C GLU A 263 1.29 -11.64 21.75
N GLU A 264 2.00 -12.69 21.28
CA GLU A 264 3.20 -13.21 21.98
C GLU A 264 4.30 -12.14 22.08
N MET A 265 4.54 -11.38 21.02
CA MET A 265 5.50 -10.26 21.03
C MET A 265 5.15 -9.20 22.09
N ASN A 266 3.88 -8.88 22.25
CA ASN A 266 3.42 -7.93 23.26
C ASN A 266 3.59 -8.46 24.69
N ILE A 267 3.32 -9.74 24.92
CA ILE A 267 3.54 -10.41 26.21
C ILE A 267 5.04 -10.42 26.58
N GLU A 268 5.92 -10.62 25.59
CA GLU A 268 7.38 -10.65 25.77
C GLU A 268 8.01 -9.25 25.78
N ALA A 269 7.24 -8.19 25.58
CA ALA A 269 7.71 -6.81 25.39
C ALA A 269 8.82 -6.71 24.30
N TYR A 270 8.51 -7.23 23.10
CA TYR A 270 9.42 -7.27 21.98
C TYR A 270 9.99 -5.88 21.65
N LEU A 271 11.31 -5.76 21.51
CA LEU A 271 12.04 -4.50 21.35
C LEU A 271 11.72 -3.44 22.43
N GLY A 272 11.25 -3.88 23.63
CA GLY A 272 10.91 -3.02 24.75
C GLY A 272 9.47 -2.48 24.75
N TYR A 273 8.62 -2.92 23.81
CA TYR A 273 7.24 -2.44 23.67
C TYR A 273 6.23 -3.58 23.75
N SER A 274 5.01 -3.28 24.20
CA SER A 274 3.93 -4.25 24.41
C SER A 274 2.61 -3.86 23.72
N ASP A 275 2.70 -3.00 22.73
CA ASP A 275 1.58 -2.46 21.95
C ASP A 275 1.79 -2.61 20.42
N TRP A 276 2.56 -3.62 20.03
CA TRP A 276 2.71 -4.00 18.63
C TRP A 276 1.40 -4.51 18.05
N ARG A 277 1.18 -4.26 16.77
CA ARG A 277 0.04 -4.81 16.03
C ARG A 277 0.47 -5.27 14.64
N LEU A 278 -0.29 -6.19 14.07
CA LEU A 278 -0.20 -6.48 12.65
C LEU A 278 -0.71 -5.24 11.89
N PRO A 279 0.04 -4.66 10.95
CA PRO A 279 -0.40 -3.46 10.25
C PRO A 279 -1.66 -3.72 9.45
N ASN A 280 -2.53 -2.74 9.34
CA ASN A 280 -3.60 -2.81 8.37
C ASN A 280 -3.07 -2.59 6.93
N ALA A 281 -3.94 -2.79 5.93
CA ALA A 281 -3.54 -2.74 4.54
C ALA A 281 -2.99 -1.37 4.11
N LYS A 282 -3.54 -0.27 4.62
CA LYS A 282 -3.07 1.09 4.31
C LYS A 282 -1.75 1.40 4.99
N GLU A 283 -1.56 0.97 6.22
CA GLU A 283 -0.31 1.16 6.94
C GLU A 283 0.83 0.39 6.25
N LEU A 284 0.63 -0.89 5.94
CA LEU A 284 1.67 -1.67 5.29
C LEU A 284 2.00 -1.14 3.89
N GLN A 285 0.98 -0.67 3.14
CA GLN A 285 1.18 -0.03 1.84
C GLN A 285 1.92 1.31 1.96
N SER A 286 1.75 2.04 3.08
CA SER A 286 2.40 3.36 3.26
C SER A 286 3.92 3.29 3.25
N ILE A 287 4.53 2.15 3.60
CA ILE A 287 5.99 1.96 3.61
C ILE A 287 6.54 1.33 2.32
N VAL A 288 5.71 1.09 1.30
CA VAL A 288 6.21 0.64 -0.01
C VAL A 288 7.02 1.74 -0.68
N ASP A 289 8.21 1.37 -1.14
CA ASP A 289 9.08 2.21 -1.97
C ASP A 289 8.93 1.78 -3.45
N TYR A 290 8.10 2.47 -4.18
CA TYR A 290 7.82 2.20 -5.60
C TYR A 290 9.00 2.53 -6.53
N THR A 291 10.09 3.06 -6.02
CA THR A 291 11.34 3.27 -6.78
C THR A 291 12.26 2.04 -6.78
N ARG A 292 11.84 0.94 -6.13
CA ARG A 292 12.63 -0.27 -5.93
C ARG A 292 11.89 -1.52 -6.39
N SER A 293 12.65 -2.49 -6.87
CA SER A 293 12.14 -3.83 -7.17
C SER A 293 13.27 -4.87 -7.21
N PRO A 294 12.95 -6.17 -7.07
CA PRO A 294 13.96 -7.23 -7.23
C PRO A 294 14.70 -7.19 -8.58
N ASP A 295 14.01 -6.77 -9.65
CA ASP A 295 14.58 -6.80 -11.01
C ASP A 295 15.47 -5.60 -11.34
N THR A 296 15.21 -4.44 -10.74
CA THR A 296 15.93 -3.19 -11.07
C THR A 296 16.94 -2.78 -10.02
N THR A 297 16.62 -2.94 -8.75
CA THR A 297 17.51 -2.55 -7.64
C THR A 297 18.11 -3.76 -6.91
N GLY A 298 17.68 -4.98 -7.23
CA GLY A 298 18.11 -6.19 -6.53
C GLY A 298 17.65 -6.23 -5.06
N SER A 299 16.58 -5.53 -4.73
CA SER A 299 16.11 -5.34 -3.36
C SER A 299 14.59 -5.48 -3.27
N ALA A 300 14.09 -5.65 -2.07
CA ALA A 300 12.65 -5.47 -1.78
C ALA A 300 12.20 -4.04 -2.11
N ALA A 301 10.91 -3.86 -2.40
CA ALA A 301 10.27 -2.57 -2.64
C ALA A 301 9.99 -1.82 -1.32
N ILE A 302 11.03 -1.57 -0.54
CA ILE A 302 10.98 -0.90 0.76
C ILE A 302 12.30 -0.18 1.01
N ASP A 303 12.30 0.82 1.90
CA ASP A 303 13.50 1.55 2.29
C ASP A 303 14.58 0.60 2.86
N PRO A 304 15.87 0.80 2.56
CA PRO A 304 16.98 -0.03 3.06
C PRO A 304 17.15 -0.09 4.58
N PHE A 305 16.53 0.78 5.36
CA PHE A 305 16.50 0.64 6.81
C PHE A 305 15.77 -0.63 7.26
N PHE A 306 14.84 -1.10 6.44
CA PHE A 306 14.10 -2.33 6.70
C PHE A 306 14.86 -3.55 6.17
N SER A 307 15.10 -4.52 7.03
CA SER A 307 15.56 -5.85 6.63
C SER A 307 14.37 -6.67 6.10
N SER A 308 14.53 -7.24 4.91
CA SER A 308 13.53 -8.15 4.34
C SER A 308 14.19 -9.51 4.08
N THR A 309 13.54 -10.58 4.55
CA THR A 309 14.04 -11.94 4.38
C THR A 309 14.07 -12.32 2.89
N LEU A 310 15.23 -12.81 2.43
CA LEU A 310 15.35 -13.39 1.09
C LEU A 310 14.71 -14.77 1.06
N ILE A 311 13.88 -15.02 0.05
CA ILE A 311 13.26 -16.31 -0.24
C ILE A 311 13.66 -16.80 -1.63
N ALA A 312 13.52 -18.10 -1.86
CA ALA A 312 13.41 -18.64 -3.21
C ALA A 312 11.94 -18.63 -3.61
N ASN A 313 11.62 -17.94 -4.71
CA ASN A 313 10.25 -17.93 -5.22
C ASN A 313 9.86 -19.25 -5.91
N GLU A 314 8.67 -19.35 -6.42
CA GLU A 314 8.09 -20.53 -7.05
C GLU A 314 8.85 -20.97 -8.32
N GLY A 315 9.67 -20.09 -8.89
CA GLY A 315 10.61 -20.36 -9.99
C GLY A 315 12.06 -20.63 -9.53
N GLY A 316 12.30 -20.68 -8.22
CA GLY A 316 13.65 -20.88 -7.65
C GLY A 316 14.56 -19.65 -7.72
N GLN A 317 14.04 -18.48 -8.07
CA GLN A 317 14.79 -17.23 -8.11
C GLN A 317 14.79 -16.57 -6.72
N LEU A 318 15.85 -15.80 -6.41
CA LEU A 318 15.86 -14.96 -5.22
C LEU A 318 14.82 -13.87 -5.34
N ASP A 319 14.03 -13.72 -4.29
CA ASP A 319 12.90 -12.80 -4.21
C ASP A 319 12.63 -12.43 -2.74
N TYR A 320 11.55 -11.66 -2.52
CA TYR A 320 11.10 -11.24 -1.21
C TYR A 320 9.66 -11.69 -0.97
N PRO A 321 9.26 -11.92 0.30
CA PRO A 321 7.97 -12.48 0.62
C PRO A 321 6.80 -11.51 0.42
N PHE A 322 5.60 -12.05 0.52
CA PHE A 322 4.37 -11.31 0.78
C PHE A 322 4.22 -11.11 2.29
N TYR A 323 3.62 -10.01 2.71
CA TYR A 323 3.44 -9.68 4.11
C TYR A 323 1.97 -9.53 4.44
N TRP A 324 1.52 -10.24 5.48
CA TRP A 324 0.14 -10.16 5.96
C TRP A 324 -0.22 -8.77 6.48
N CYS A 325 -1.47 -8.38 6.21
CA CYS A 325 -2.16 -7.30 6.91
C CYS A 325 -3.19 -7.87 7.89
N SER A 326 -3.56 -7.08 8.90
CA SER A 326 -4.68 -7.42 9.81
C SER A 326 -6.04 -7.34 9.13
N THR A 327 -6.11 -6.73 7.94
CA THR A 327 -7.32 -6.45 7.16
C THR A 327 -7.82 -7.71 6.47
N THR A 328 -9.07 -8.07 6.70
CA THR A 328 -9.77 -9.09 5.93
C THR A 328 -10.20 -8.54 4.58
N HIS A 329 -10.02 -9.31 3.51
CA HIS A 329 -10.49 -8.96 2.17
C HIS A 329 -11.79 -9.71 1.86
N LEU A 330 -12.88 -8.97 1.70
CA LEU A 330 -14.21 -9.54 1.56
C LEU A 330 -14.53 -9.86 0.09
N GLU A 331 -14.78 -11.13 -0.21
CA GLU A 331 -15.23 -11.54 -1.54
C GLU A 331 -16.13 -12.79 -1.46
N GLY A 332 -17.04 -12.90 -2.40
CA GLY A 332 -18.00 -14.03 -2.44
C GLY A 332 -19.43 -13.58 -2.21
N VAL A 333 -20.36 -14.54 -2.20
CA VAL A 333 -21.82 -14.29 -2.18
C VAL A 333 -22.56 -14.96 -1.04
N ASP A 334 -21.86 -15.73 -0.23
CA ASP A 334 -22.41 -16.38 0.95
C ASP A 334 -21.92 -15.74 2.24
N LEU A 335 -22.23 -16.37 3.36
CA LEU A 335 -21.81 -15.88 4.68
C LEU A 335 -20.31 -16.06 4.96
N ARG A 336 -19.53 -16.55 4.00
CA ARG A 336 -18.09 -16.82 4.15
C ARG A 336 -17.24 -15.88 3.29
N GLN A 337 -17.60 -14.59 3.29
CA GLN A 337 -16.91 -13.59 2.49
C GLN A 337 -15.49 -13.29 2.99
N GLY A 338 -15.18 -13.55 4.26
CA GLY A 338 -13.92 -13.20 4.91
C GLY A 338 -12.85 -14.30 4.90
N GLU A 339 -12.89 -15.30 3.98
CA GLU A 339 -11.87 -16.37 3.90
C GLU A 339 -10.45 -15.86 3.58
N LYS A 340 -10.32 -14.63 3.09
CA LYS A 340 -9.04 -14.05 2.67
C LYS A 340 -8.64 -12.86 3.54
N ALA A 341 -7.33 -12.68 3.67
CA ALA A 341 -6.76 -11.47 4.25
C ALA A 341 -5.88 -10.75 3.22
N ALA A 342 -5.80 -9.45 3.35
CA ALA A 342 -4.94 -8.63 2.51
C ALA A 342 -3.46 -8.90 2.81
N TYR A 343 -2.63 -8.79 1.77
CA TYR A 343 -1.18 -8.76 1.87
C TYR A 343 -0.59 -7.70 0.93
N VAL A 344 0.62 -7.25 1.24
CA VAL A 344 1.42 -6.40 0.36
C VAL A 344 2.67 -7.16 -0.06
N THR A 345 3.04 -7.04 -1.35
CA THR A 345 4.26 -7.66 -1.88
C THR A 345 5.41 -6.66 -1.81
N PHE A 346 6.52 -7.03 -1.18
CA PHE A 346 7.77 -6.29 -1.33
C PHE A 346 8.72 -6.97 -2.35
N GLY A 347 8.42 -8.21 -2.75
CA GLY A 347 8.97 -8.90 -3.89
C GLY A 347 8.07 -8.84 -5.12
N ARG A 348 8.39 -9.64 -6.14
CA ARG A 348 7.56 -9.77 -7.35
C ARG A 348 6.18 -10.30 -7.01
N ALA A 349 5.15 -9.75 -7.65
CA ALA A 349 3.80 -10.28 -7.59
C ALA A 349 3.58 -11.27 -8.75
N LEU A 350 4.02 -12.51 -8.52
CA LEU A 350 4.11 -13.55 -9.54
C LEU A 350 2.76 -14.18 -9.90
N GLY A 351 2.68 -14.69 -11.13
CA GLY A 351 1.57 -15.48 -11.61
C GLY A 351 1.96 -16.45 -12.74
N TRP A 352 1.24 -17.58 -12.82
CA TRP A 352 1.42 -18.62 -13.84
C TRP A 352 0.54 -18.31 -15.06
N MET A 353 1.06 -17.60 -16.04
CA MET A 353 0.34 -17.25 -17.25
C MET A 353 0.63 -18.20 -18.40
N GLU A 354 -0.41 -18.50 -19.21
CA GLU A 354 -0.21 -19.21 -20.48
C GLU A 354 0.34 -18.25 -21.54
N MET A 355 1.49 -18.59 -22.08
CA MET A 355 2.17 -17.80 -23.09
C MET A 355 2.53 -18.64 -24.34
N PRO A 356 1.88 -18.38 -25.49
CA PRO A 356 0.75 -17.47 -25.71
C PRO A 356 -0.55 -17.96 -25.04
N PRO A 357 -1.56 -17.09 -24.87
CA PRO A 357 -2.83 -17.48 -24.26
C PRO A 357 -3.48 -18.68 -24.98
N GLY A 358 -3.99 -19.65 -24.20
CA GLY A 358 -4.60 -20.87 -24.71
C GLY A 358 -3.62 -21.94 -25.21
N SER A 359 -2.30 -21.77 -25.06
CA SER A 359 -1.28 -22.71 -25.48
C SER A 359 -1.08 -23.90 -24.53
N GLY A 360 -1.54 -23.79 -23.28
CA GLY A 360 -1.21 -24.73 -22.20
C GLY A 360 0.23 -24.60 -21.70
N ASN A 361 1.06 -23.73 -22.30
CA ASN A 361 2.44 -23.47 -21.87
C ASN A 361 2.44 -22.37 -20.83
N ARG A 362 2.51 -22.74 -19.54
CA ARG A 362 2.52 -21.80 -18.42
C ARG A 362 3.92 -21.33 -18.08
N GLN A 363 4.05 -20.04 -17.88
CA GLN A 363 5.28 -19.38 -17.47
C GLN A 363 5.00 -18.60 -16.19
N LEU A 364 5.96 -18.61 -15.27
CA LEU A 364 5.92 -17.81 -14.06
C LEU A 364 6.46 -16.43 -14.39
N LEU A 365 5.61 -15.42 -14.26
CA LEU A 365 5.92 -14.04 -14.62
C LEU A 365 5.60 -13.11 -13.45
N ASP A 366 6.28 -11.98 -13.37
CA ASP A 366 5.80 -10.86 -12.56
C ASP A 366 4.57 -10.27 -13.26
N VAL A 367 3.40 -10.46 -12.67
CA VAL A 367 2.12 -10.07 -13.29
C VAL A 367 1.53 -8.79 -12.72
N HIS A 368 2.00 -8.33 -11.54
CA HIS A 368 1.45 -7.15 -10.89
C HIS A 368 2.48 -6.17 -10.37
N GLY A 369 3.76 -6.52 -10.31
CA GLY A 369 4.84 -5.69 -9.80
C GLY A 369 4.98 -5.67 -8.28
N ALA A 370 6.23 -5.45 -7.82
CA ALA A 370 6.51 -5.25 -6.39
C ALA A 370 5.84 -3.98 -5.88
N GLY A 371 5.18 -4.05 -4.74
CA GLY A 371 4.33 -2.99 -4.19
C GLY A 371 2.83 -3.19 -4.43
N SER A 372 2.42 -4.29 -5.08
CA SER A 372 1.01 -4.65 -5.21
C SER A 372 0.41 -5.06 -3.87
N GLN A 373 -0.87 -4.72 -3.65
CA GLN A 373 -1.68 -5.24 -2.56
C GLN A 373 -2.71 -6.21 -3.13
N ARG A 374 -2.73 -7.41 -2.60
CA ARG A 374 -3.58 -8.50 -3.01
C ARG A 374 -4.19 -9.19 -1.78
N SER A 375 -4.74 -10.40 -1.96
CA SER A 375 -5.27 -11.20 -0.86
C SER A 375 -5.00 -12.68 -1.08
N ASP A 376 -4.70 -13.38 0.02
CA ASP A 376 -4.56 -14.84 0.08
C ASP A 376 -5.58 -15.42 1.05
N ARG A 377 -5.86 -16.73 0.91
CA ARG A 377 -6.61 -17.45 1.93
C ARG A 377 -5.87 -17.38 3.27
N LYS A 378 -6.64 -17.17 4.33
CA LYS A 378 -6.11 -17.11 5.70
C LYS A 378 -5.44 -18.41 6.13
N VAL A 379 -5.94 -19.55 5.63
CA VAL A 379 -5.43 -20.90 5.86
C VAL A 379 -5.58 -21.76 4.60
N GLY A 380 -4.85 -22.86 4.53
CA GLY A 380 -4.91 -23.84 3.44
C GLY A 380 -3.55 -24.44 3.14
N ASP A 381 -3.46 -25.11 2.01
CA ASP A 381 -2.22 -25.66 1.49
C ASP A 381 -1.90 -24.98 0.14
N PRO A 382 -0.74 -24.30 0.00
CA PRO A 382 -0.32 -23.72 -1.29
C PRO A 382 -0.22 -24.75 -2.42
N ASP A 383 0.04 -26.03 -2.11
CA ASP A 383 0.12 -27.12 -3.08
C ASP A 383 -1.23 -27.41 -3.76
N ASP A 384 -2.34 -26.96 -3.18
CA ASP A 384 -3.66 -27.00 -3.82
C ASP A 384 -3.74 -26.02 -5.02
N TYR A 385 -2.78 -25.11 -5.15
CA TYR A 385 -2.74 -24.06 -6.18
C TYR A 385 -1.45 -24.11 -7.03
N PRO A 386 -1.11 -25.25 -7.67
CA PRO A 386 0.18 -25.44 -8.35
C PRO A 386 0.40 -24.47 -9.53
N TYR A 387 -0.65 -23.81 -9.98
CA TYR A 387 -0.61 -22.78 -11.03
C TYR A 387 -1.31 -21.49 -10.60
N GLY A 388 -1.37 -21.24 -9.30
CA GLY A 388 -1.98 -20.07 -8.74
C GLY A 388 -3.50 -20.02 -8.92
N HIS A 389 -4.08 -18.83 -8.77
CA HIS A 389 -5.52 -18.60 -8.82
C HIS A 389 -5.88 -17.42 -9.76
N GLY A 390 -7.08 -17.47 -10.31
CA GLY A 390 -7.61 -16.40 -11.16
C GLY A 390 -7.02 -16.36 -12.58
N PRO A 391 -7.42 -15.36 -13.40
CA PRO A 391 -7.07 -15.32 -14.83
C PRO A 391 -5.58 -15.15 -15.11
N GLN A 392 -4.83 -14.57 -14.19
CA GLN A 392 -3.38 -14.35 -14.31
C GLN A 392 -2.57 -15.43 -13.59
N GLY A 393 -3.26 -16.43 -12.98
CA GLY A 393 -2.60 -17.49 -12.23
C GLY A 393 -1.81 -16.96 -11.05
N ASP A 394 -2.37 -15.96 -10.32
CA ASP A 394 -1.70 -15.32 -9.19
C ASP A 394 -1.21 -16.35 -8.19
N VAL A 395 0.08 -16.31 -7.86
CA VAL A 395 0.69 -17.23 -6.89
C VAL A 395 -0.01 -17.09 -5.53
N VAL A 396 -0.34 -18.22 -4.94
CA VAL A 396 -0.99 -18.34 -3.63
C VAL A 396 0.04 -18.90 -2.65
N ARG A 397 0.42 -18.12 -1.65
CA ARG A 397 1.46 -18.51 -0.67
C ARG A 397 0.89 -18.97 0.65
N ILE A 398 -0.17 -18.36 1.14
CA ILE A 398 -0.84 -18.64 2.42
C ILE A 398 0.09 -18.45 3.64
N PHE A 399 1.36 -18.86 3.52
CA PHE A 399 2.38 -18.64 4.55
C PHE A 399 3.13 -17.33 4.27
N ASN A 400 2.44 -16.20 4.54
CA ASN A 400 3.02 -14.88 4.37
C ASN A 400 3.79 -14.44 5.62
N PHE A 401 4.70 -13.49 5.45
CA PHE A 401 5.56 -12.98 6.52
C PHE A 401 4.85 -11.88 7.31
N VAL A 402 5.45 -11.47 8.42
CA VAL A 402 4.94 -10.43 9.30
C VAL A 402 5.97 -9.35 9.53
N ARG A 403 5.55 -8.10 9.49
CA ARG A 403 6.26 -6.94 10.01
C ARG A 403 5.32 -6.19 10.91
N VAL A 404 5.73 -5.94 12.15
CA VAL A 404 4.86 -5.31 13.14
C VAL A 404 5.02 -3.80 13.16
N VAL A 405 3.94 -3.12 13.54
CA VAL A 405 3.84 -1.67 13.64
C VAL A 405 3.23 -1.28 14.99
N ARG A 406 3.53 -0.09 15.45
CA ARG A 406 2.88 0.59 16.59
C ARG A 406 2.87 2.10 16.34
N ASP A 407 2.11 2.82 17.15
CA ASP A 407 2.15 4.28 17.10
C ASP A 407 3.42 4.81 17.80
N ASP A 408 4.04 5.84 17.23
CA ASP A 408 5.15 6.52 17.90
C ASP A 408 4.60 7.40 19.03
N PRO A 409 4.93 7.13 20.31
CA PRO A 409 4.43 7.89 21.43
C PRO A 409 4.93 9.33 21.45
N CYS A 410 5.97 9.65 20.67
CA CYS A 410 6.56 10.97 20.59
C CYS A 410 5.90 11.89 19.55
N ARG A 411 4.95 11.38 18.76
CA ARG A 411 4.19 12.21 17.82
C ARG A 411 3.37 13.25 18.59
N GLY A 412 3.68 14.54 18.37
CA GLY A 412 2.97 15.67 19.01
C GLY A 412 3.65 16.28 20.24
N SER A 413 4.77 15.74 20.73
CA SER A 413 5.50 16.30 21.87
C SER A 413 6.47 17.43 21.51
N SER A 414 6.58 17.83 20.24
CA SER A 414 7.48 18.89 19.75
C SER A 414 7.22 20.29 20.34
N ALA A 415 6.14 20.47 21.13
CA ALA A 415 5.76 21.77 21.70
C ALA A 415 6.21 22.00 23.17
N SER A 416 6.74 21.01 23.89
CA SER A 416 6.98 21.16 25.34
C SER A 416 8.33 20.71 25.88
N GLY A 417 9.34 20.40 25.06
CA GLY A 417 10.69 20.07 25.60
C GLY A 417 10.71 18.93 26.65
N ALA A 418 9.68 18.10 26.66
CA ALA A 418 9.70 16.85 27.43
C ALA A 418 10.59 15.86 26.65
N GLU A 419 11.73 15.49 27.21
CA GLU A 419 12.49 14.33 26.78
C GLU A 419 11.51 13.16 26.77
N CYS A 420 11.32 12.51 25.61
CA CYS A 420 10.72 11.21 25.53
C CYS A 420 11.68 10.26 26.26
N ASP A 421 11.41 10.00 27.54
CA ASP A 421 12.22 9.16 28.39
C ASP A 421 12.13 7.74 27.82
N GLY A 422 13.11 7.38 26.96
CA GLY A 422 13.33 6.02 26.54
C GLY A 422 13.71 5.24 27.79
N GLY A 423 12.77 4.44 28.27
CA GLY A 423 12.92 3.61 29.47
C GLY A 423 14.29 2.95 29.49
N ASP A 424 14.91 2.89 30.66
CA ASP A 424 16.23 2.35 30.99
C ASP A 424 16.64 1.19 30.05
N SER A 425 17.65 1.42 29.24
CA SER A 425 18.20 0.46 28.29
C SER A 425 18.88 -0.71 29.01
N VAL A 426 18.08 -1.66 29.41
CA VAL A 426 18.58 -3.03 29.56
C VAL A 426 18.59 -3.62 28.15
N ARG A 427 19.76 -3.72 27.52
CA ARG A 427 19.90 -4.37 26.21
C ARG A 427 19.34 -5.78 26.27
N PRO A 428 18.18 -6.09 25.67
CA PRO A 428 17.72 -7.46 25.59
C PRO A 428 18.50 -8.18 24.51
N THR A 429 18.95 -9.38 24.81
CA THR A 429 19.43 -10.32 23.79
C THR A 429 18.21 -10.72 22.97
N VAL A 430 18.10 -10.20 21.74
CA VAL A 430 17.03 -10.51 20.79
C VAL A 430 17.01 -12.01 20.52
N ARG A 431 16.08 -12.73 21.14
CA ARG A 431 15.70 -14.08 20.71
C ARG A 431 14.54 -13.96 19.75
N ARG A 432 14.73 -14.39 18.51
CA ARG A 432 13.63 -14.50 17.53
C ARG A 432 12.53 -15.40 18.11
N PRO A 433 11.23 -15.07 18.00
CA PRO A 433 10.15 -15.97 18.35
C PRO A 433 10.31 -17.29 17.60
N SER A 434 10.28 -18.41 18.32
CA SER A 434 10.39 -19.73 17.69
C SER A 434 9.02 -20.12 17.13
N ALA A 435 8.89 -20.09 15.80
CA ALA A 435 7.74 -20.71 15.14
C ALA A 435 7.65 -22.18 15.59
N ARG A 436 6.56 -22.56 16.21
CA ARG A 436 6.32 -23.96 16.60
C ARG A 436 6.27 -24.82 15.35
N ARG A 437 7.30 -25.62 15.10
CA ARG A 437 7.23 -26.68 14.11
C ARG A 437 6.15 -27.68 14.56
N ARG A 438 5.12 -27.85 13.78
CA ARG A 438 4.22 -29.03 13.95
C ARG A 438 5.05 -30.28 13.64
N PRO A 439 4.93 -31.36 14.42
CA PRO A 439 5.55 -32.62 14.09
C PRO A 439 4.93 -33.18 12.80
N SER A 440 5.79 -33.73 11.96
CA SER A 440 5.48 -34.43 10.70
C SER A 440 4.56 -35.61 10.90
#